data_af79295af055d86324553a0a25bd1f03
#
_entry.id   af79295af055d86324553a0a25bd1f03
#
_cell.length_a   1.000
_cell.length_b   1.000
_cell.length_c   1.000
_cell.angle_alpha   90.00
_cell.angle_beta   90.00
_cell.angle_gamma   90.00
#
_symmetry.space_group_name_H-M   'P 1'
#
loop_
_entity.id
_entity.type
_entity.pdbx_description
1 polymer ?
#
loop_
_entity_poly.entity_id
_entity_poly.type
_entity_poly.pdbx_seq_one_letter_code
_entity_poly.pdbx_strand_id
1 'polypeptide(L)'
;LLPRSGEFTRQHPEIEVRFGPARAALDFSRDDFHAAIRYGTGQWPGLKTERLLDEWVFPVCSPALLAKLGPIETLADFARYPLLHSVSEPWVHWLRRVGGDTSRAETVPMPEDASATLAAVEQGKGVALARWSLVAAELAAGRLVRPMMPSVQQHNAWFLIAPPEHFSLPKVVRFRAWLLDCCREFAPPTGETLAPE
;
A
#
# COMPACT_ATOMS: atom_id res chain seq x y z
N LEU A 1 3.81 -7.32 -6.02
CA LEU A 1 4.15 -7.45 -7.46
C LEU A 1 5.66 -7.57 -7.70
N LEU A 2 6.50 -6.72 -7.08
CA LEU A 2 7.96 -6.71 -7.29
C LEU A 2 8.63 -8.09 -7.19
N PRO A 3 8.37 -8.92 -6.16
CA PRO A 3 9.00 -10.24 -6.05
C PRO A 3 8.63 -11.19 -7.21
N ARG A 4 7.48 -10.98 -7.86
CA ARG A 4 7.00 -11.84 -8.96
C ARG A 4 7.31 -11.29 -10.35
N SER A 5 7.73 -10.03 -10.46
CA SER A 5 8.00 -9.41 -11.77
C SER A 5 9.10 -10.11 -12.56
N GLY A 6 10.11 -10.65 -11.87
CA GLY A 6 11.17 -11.43 -12.51
C GLY A 6 10.70 -12.71 -13.21
N GLU A 7 9.62 -13.32 -12.72
CA GLU A 7 8.99 -14.46 -13.38
C GLU A 7 8.34 -14.03 -14.70
N PHE A 8 7.56 -12.94 -14.65
CA PHE A 8 6.93 -12.37 -15.83
C PHE A 8 7.94 -11.99 -16.91
N THR A 9 9.03 -11.30 -16.53
CA THR A 9 10.08 -10.88 -17.47
C THR A 9 10.79 -12.08 -18.11
N ARG A 10 10.96 -13.19 -17.38
CA ARG A 10 11.52 -14.43 -17.98
C ARG A 10 10.57 -15.10 -18.97
N GLN A 11 9.26 -15.07 -18.71
CA GLN A 11 8.24 -15.66 -19.60
C GLN A 11 7.96 -14.77 -20.82
N HIS A 12 8.16 -13.45 -20.69
CA HIS A 12 7.87 -12.45 -21.71
C HIS A 12 9.04 -11.46 -21.87
N PRO A 13 10.21 -11.93 -22.37
CA PRO A 13 11.41 -11.09 -22.49
C PRO A 13 11.23 -9.91 -23.48
N GLU A 14 10.23 -9.99 -24.36
CA GLU A 14 9.85 -8.93 -25.29
C GLU A 14 9.07 -7.78 -24.63
N ILE A 15 8.65 -7.93 -23.34
CA ILE A 15 7.87 -6.94 -22.61
C ILE A 15 8.76 -6.29 -21.56
N GLU A 16 9.10 -5.02 -21.76
CA GLU A 16 9.84 -4.25 -20.78
C GLU A 16 8.91 -3.79 -19.64
N VAL A 17 9.31 -4.11 -18.40
CA VAL A 17 8.63 -3.61 -17.18
C VAL A 17 9.55 -2.60 -16.52
N ARG A 18 9.08 -1.34 -16.41
CA ARG A 18 9.82 -0.25 -15.78
C ARG A 18 9.21 0.10 -14.43
N PHE A 19 10.07 0.31 -13.43
CA PHE A 19 9.69 0.80 -12.13
C PHE A 19 10.13 2.24 -12.00
N GLY A 20 9.23 3.12 -11.58
CA GLY A 20 9.51 4.55 -11.47
C GLY A 20 8.82 5.21 -10.28
N PRO A 21 9.13 6.49 -9.99
CA PRO A 21 8.51 7.23 -8.91
C PRO A 21 6.99 7.24 -9.03
N ALA A 22 6.29 6.94 -7.95
CA ALA A 22 4.82 6.82 -7.93
C ALA A 22 4.10 8.12 -8.35
N ARG A 23 4.75 9.28 -8.18
CA ARG A 23 4.18 10.62 -8.49
C ARG A 23 4.55 11.16 -9.86
N ALA A 24 5.35 10.46 -10.67
CA ALA A 24 5.65 10.92 -12.02
C ALA A 24 4.34 11.02 -12.83
N ALA A 25 4.10 12.19 -13.44
CA ALA A 25 3.04 12.33 -14.42
C ALA A 25 3.33 11.38 -15.58
N LEU A 26 2.34 10.58 -15.98
CA LEU A 26 2.45 9.73 -17.15
C LEU A 26 1.79 10.44 -18.33
N ASP A 27 2.55 10.60 -19.38
CA ASP A 27 2.05 11.09 -20.68
C ASP A 27 2.22 9.96 -21.72
N PHE A 28 1.17 9.17 -21.91
CA PHE A 28 1.17 8.06 -22.88
C PHE A 28 1.38 8.51 -24.34
N SER A 29 1.32 9.81 -24.63
CA SER A 29 1.60 10.34 -25.96
C SER A 29 3.08 10.68 -26.17
N ARG A 30 3.83 10.89 -25.10
CA ARG A 30 5.25 11.26 -25.10
C ARG A 30 6.15 10.15 -24.59
N ASP A 31 5.66 9.44 -23.58
CA ASP A 31 6.43 8.39 -22.93
C ASP A 31 6.16 7.06 -23.65
N ASP A 32 7.20 6.25 -23.81
CA ASP A 32 7.12 4.93 -24.43
C ASP A 32 6.50 3.88 -23.46
N PHE A 33 5.36 4.25 -22.83
CA PHE A 33 4.57 3.37 -21.99
C PHE A 33 3.26 2.99 -22.68
N HIS A 34 2.88 1.71 -22.54
CA HIS A 34 1.63 1.20 -23.10
C HIS A 34 0.55 0.99 -22.05
N ALA A 35 0.93 0.74 -20.82
CA ALA A 35 0.07 0.66 -19.66
C ALA A 35 0.86 1.00 -18.40
N ALA A 36 0.18 1.35 -17.32
CA ALA A 36 0.80 1.60 -16.03
C ALA A 36 -0.08 1.09 -14.87
N ILE A 37 0.55 0.75 -13.75
CA ILE A 37 -0.14 0.50 -12.49
C ILE A 37 -0.11 1.78 -11.67
N ARG A 38 -1.27 2.21 -11.17
CA ARG A 38 -1.41 3.41 -10.35
C ARG A 38 -2.30 3.17 -9.14
N TYR A 39 -1.94 3.83 -8.05
CA TYR A 39 -2.75 3.94 -6.85
C TYR A 39 -3.54 5.26 -6.89
N GLY A 40 -4.85 5.21 -6.68
CA GLY A 40 -5.70 6.40 -6.69
C GLY A 40 -7.18 6.08 -6.71
N THR A 41 -8.00 7.08 -7.05
CA THR A 41 -9.46 7.00 -7.03
C THR A 41 -10.10 6.22 -8.19
N GLY A 42 -9.29 5.83 -9.20
CA GLY A 42 -9.79 5.18 -10.42
C GLY A 42 -10.18 6.14 -11.53
N GLN A 43 -9.98 7.44 -11.34
CA GLN A 43 -10.37 8.48 -12.32
C GLN A 43 -9.12 9.10 -12.93
N TRP A 44 -8.84 8.75 -14.20
CA TRP A 44 -7.79 9.38 -15.03
C TRP A 44 -8.42 9.77 -16.36
N PRO A 45 -8.64 11.08 -16.60
CA PRO A 45 -9.27 11.56 -17.82
C PRO A 45 -8.59 11.02 -19.09
N GLY A 46 -9.38 10.52 -20.04
CA GLY A 46 -8.89 9.99 -21.31
C GLY A 46 -8.28 8.57 -21.23
N LEU A 47 -8.14 7.99 -20.03
CA LEU A 47 -7.61 6.65 -19.87
C LEU A 47 -8.70 5.65 -19.50
N LYS A 48 -8.58 4.44 -20.01
CA LYS A 48 -9.32 3.28 -19.52
C LYS A 48 -8.64 2.78 -18.23
N THR A 49 -9.45 2.45 -17.23
CA THR A 49 -9.00 1.99 -15.91
C THR A 49 -9.58 0.64 -15.58
N GLU A 50 -8.79 -0.24 -14.99
CA GLU A 50 -9.23 -1.52 -14.49
C GLU A 50 -8.74 -1.68 -13.06
N ARG A 51 -9.68 -1.92 -12.11
CA ARG A 51 -9.35 -2.11 -10.70
C ARG A 51 -8.64 -3.45 -10.51
N LEU A 52 -7.51 -3.41 -9.81
CA LEU A 52 -6.67 -4.59 -9.54
C LEU A 52 -6.84 -5.07 -8.11
N LEU A 53 -6.63 -4.18 -7.14
CA LEU A 53 -6.65 -4.50 -5.71
C LEU A 53 -7.28 -3.36 -4.92
N ASP A 54 -8.07 -3.72 -3.93
CA ASP A 54 -8.45 -2.83 -2.84
C ASP A 54 -7.27 -2.63 -1.90
N GLU A 55 -7.36 -1.57 -1.08
CA GLU A 55 -6.31 -1.26 -0.14
C GLU A 55 -6.88 -1.02 1.26
N TRP A 56 -6.12 -1.44 2.27
CA TRP A 56 -6.44 -1.26 3.69
C TRP A 56 -5.27 -0.63 4.40
N VAL A 57 -5.57 0.19 5.39
CA VAL A 57 -4.57 0.83 6.25
C VAL A 57 -4.82 0.44 7.69
N PHE A 58 -3.75 0.13 8.41
CA PHE A 58 -3.74 -0.23 9.81
C PHE A 58 -2.38 0.05 10.45
N PRO A 59 -2.30 0.10 11.80
CA PRO A 59 -1.04 0.25 12.51
C PRO A 59 -0.12 -0.97 12.33
N VAL A 60 1.18 -0.73 12.18
CA VAL A 60 2.22 -1.75 12.19
C VAL A 60 3.40 -1.32 13.05
N CYS A 61 4.05 -2.28 13.69
CA CYS A 61 5.29 -2.07 14.42
C CYS A 61 6.18 -3.33 14.38
N SER A 62 7.42 -3.21 14.84
CA SER A 62 8.27 -4.38 15.03
C SER A 62 7.88 -5.15 16.30
N PRO A 63 8.00 -6.50 16.30
CA PRO A 63 7.79 -7.29 17.51
C PRO A 63 8.66 -6.84 18.69
N ALA A 64 9.90 -6.44 18.43
CA ALA A 64 10.83 -5.96 19.44
C ALA A 64 10.34 -4.69 20.16
N LEU A 65 9.65 -3.80 19.44
CA LEU A 65 9.08 -2.58 20.03
C LEU A 65 7.94 -2.94 21.00
N LEU A 66 7.05 -3.88 20.64
CA LEU A 66 6.01 -4.36 21.54
C LEU A 66 6.60 -5.05 22.77
N ALA A 67 7.63 -5.88 22.61
CA ALA A 67 8.31 -6.52 23.73
C ALA A 67 8.93 -5.51 24.70
N LYS A 68 9.39 -4.37 24.20
CA LYS A 68 10.00 -3.29 25.00
C LYS A 68 8.99 -2.41 25.73
N LEU A 69 7.87 -2.04 25.07
CA LEU A 69 6.91 -1.02 25.58
C LEU A 69 5.59 -1.64 26.06
N GLY A 70 5.41 -2.93 25.88
CA GLY A 70 4.18 -3.65 26.23
C GLY A 70 3.17 -3.76 25.08
N PRO A 71 2.06 -4.46 25.27
CA PRO A 71 1.03 -4.61 24.24
C PRO A 71 0.24 -3.32 24.02
N ILE A 72 -0.33 -3.17 22.82
CA ILE A 72 -1.33 -2.14 22.50
C ILE A 72 -2.69 -2.84 22.49
N GLU A 73 -3.45 -2.70 23.57
CA GLU A 73 -4.77 -3.31 23.74
C GLU A 73 -5.90 -2.30 23.49
N THR A 74 -5.62 -1.03 23.76
CA THR A 74 -6.56 0.09 23.60
C THR A 74 -5.93 1.22 22.80
N LEU A 75 -6.76 2.13 22.28
CA LEU A 75 -6.29 3.32 21.58
C LEU A 75 -5.43 4.24 22.48
N ALA A 76 -5.68 4.25 23.81
CA ALA A 76 -4.89 5.02 24.76
C ALA A 76 -3.44 4.53 24.86
N ASP A 77 -3.19 3.27 24.58
CA ASP A 77 -1.85 2.68 24.66
C ASP A 77 -0.89 3.25 23.61
N PHE A 78 -1.40 3.81 22.52
CA PHE A 78 -0.57 4.49 21.52
C PHE A 78 0.20 5.68 22.09
N ALA A 79 -0.26 6.28 23.19
CA ALA A 79 0.46 7.35 23.87
C ALA A 79 1.85 6.94 24.41
N ARG A 80 2.12 5.66 24.55
CA ARG A 80 3.43 5.14 24.97
C ARG A 80 4.42 4.97 23.83
N TYR A 81 3.97 5.15 22.57
CA TYR A 81 4.73 4.83 21.37
C TYR A 81 5.00 6.07 20.53
N PRO A 82 6.20 6.21 19.95
CA PRO A 82 6.40 7.17 18.88
C PRO A 82 5.51 6.82 17.69
N LEU A 83 4.63 7.73 17.28
CA LEU A 83 3.78 7.57 16.12
C LEU A 83 4.48 8.17 14.90
N LEU A 84 4.97 7.33 14.01
CA LEU A 84 5.61 7.77 12.77
C LEU A 84 4.53 8.26 11.81
N HIS A 85 4.64 9.51 11.35
CA HIS A 85 3.63 10.16 10.52
C HIS A 85 4.08 10.25 9.08
N SER A 86 3.31 9.63 8.20
CA SER A 86 3.39 9.80 6.75
C SER A 86 2.26 10.71 6.28
N VAL A 87 2.56 11.61 5.34
CA VAL A 87 1.53 12.45 4.69
C VAL A 87 0.54 11.59 3.89
N SER A 88 0.99 10.46 3.35
CA SER A 88 0.15 9.56 2.56
C SER A 88 -0.86 8.78 3.42
N GLU A 89 -0.49 8.42 4.65
CA GLU A 89 -1.34 7.70 5.62
C GLU A 89 -1.39 8.47 6.96
N PRO A 90 -2.14 9.59 7.03
CA PRO A 90 -2.19 10.40 8.25
C PRO A 90 -2.98 9.70 9.36
N TRP A 91 -2.41 9.71 10.57
CA TRP A 91 -3.01 9.10 11.76
C TRP A 91 -4.42 9.62 12.06
N VAL A 92 -4.67 10.91 11.79
CA VAL A 92 -5.98 11.53 12.07
C VAL A 92 -7.14 10.82 11.34
N HIS A 93 -6.93 10.33 10.12
CA HIS A 93 -7.98 9.64 9.36
C HIS A 93 -8.28 8.28 9.98
N TRP A 94 -7.25 7.49 10.28
CA TRP A 94 -7.44 6.19 10.91
C TRP A 94 -8.04 6.31 12.32
N LEU A 95 -7.49 7.19 13.17
CA LEU A 95 -8.00 7.42 14.53
C LEU A 95 -9.48 7.83 14.52
N ARG A 96 -9.88 8.72 13.63
CA ARG A 96 -11.30 9.13 13.49
C ARG A 96 -12.20 7.91 13.19
N ARG A 97 -11.74 7.02 12.30
CA ARG A 97 -12.52 5.83 11.93
C ARG A 97 -12.67 4.82 13.07
N VAL A 98 -11.69 4.71 13.94
CA VAL A 98 -11.72 3.78 15.07
C VAL A 98 -12.22 4.43 16.38
N GLY A 99 -12.72 5.67 16.33
CA GLY A 99 -13.23 6.39 17.49
C GLY A 99 -12.15 6.91 18.43
N GLY A 100 -10.93 7.11 17.94
CA GLY A 100 -9.80 7.63 18.72
C GLY A 100 -9.76 9.15 18.83
N ASP A 101 -9.09 9.62 19.87
CA ASP A 101 -8.82 11.06 20.08
C ASP A 101 -7.68 11.52 19.16
N THR A 102 -8.00 12.38 18.22
CA THR A 102 -7.04 12.92 17.26
C THR A 102 -6.20 14.08 17.80
N SER A 103 -6.58 14.65 18.94
CA SER A 103 -5.91 15.84 19.53
C SER A 103 -4.61 15.52 20.25
N ARG A 104 -4.37 14.26 20.60
CA ARG A 104 -3.26 13.81 21.46
C ARG A 104 -2.18 13.02 20.73
N ALA A 105 -2.26 12.86 19.44
CA ALA A 105 -1.27 12.10 18.67
C ALA A 105 -0.01 12.95 18.45
N GLU A 106 0.95 12.89 19.38
CA GLU A 106 2.30 13.36 19.09
C GLU A 106 2.90 12.49 18.01
N THR A 107 3.21 13.09 16.86
CA THR A 107 3.71 12.36 15.72
C THR A 107 5.13 12.77 15.37
N VAL A 108 5.93 11.77 14.96
CA VAL A 108 7.28 11.98 14.42
C VAL A 108 7.15 12.05 12.90
N PRO A 109 7.46 13.20 12.27
CA PRO A 109 7.35 13.34 10.82
C PRO A 109 8.34 12.42 10.09
N MET A 110 7.86 11.75 9.05
CA MET A 110 8.65 10.89 8.19
C MET A 110 8.70 11.45 6.76
N PRO A 111 9.76 11.13 5.99
CA PRO A 111 9.78 11.44 4.56
C PRO A 111 8.55 10.88 3.83
N GLU A 112 8.15 11.51 2.72
CA GLU A 112 7.03 11.03 1.88
C GLU A 112 7.38 9.74 1.09
N ASP A 113 8.16 8.87 1.69
CA ASP A 113 8.57 7.58 1.16
C ASP A 113 8.12 6.47 2.12
N ALA A 114 7.19 5.66 1.66
CA ALA A 114 6.69 4.53 2.44
C ALA A 114 7.81 3.55 2.81
N SER A 115 8.81 3.36 1.95
CA SER A 115 9.94 2.46 2.22
C SER A 115 10.80 2.96 3.37
N ALA A 116 11.06 4.28 3.44
CA ALA A 116 11.78 4.89 4.56
C ALA A 116 11.01 4.75 5.88
N THR A 117 9.70 4.97 5.85
CA THR A 117 8.83 4.79 7.02
C THR A 117 8.83 3.33 7.49
N LEU A 118 8.68 2.36 6.59
CA LEU A 118 8.69 0.94 6.94
C LEU A 118 10.05 0.49 7.48
N ALA A 119 11.15 0.94 6.90
CA ALA A 119 12.49 0.67 7.43
C ALA A 119 12.67 1.20 8.86
N ALA A 120 12.12 2.37 9.18
CA ALA A 120 12.13 2.92 10.55
C ALA A 120 11.28 2.06 11.50
N VAL A 121 10.12 1.58 11.06
CA VAL A 121 9.26 0.67 11.84
C VAL A 121 9.98 -0.65 12.15
N GLU A 122 10.61 -1.27 11.16
CA GLU A 122 11.39 -2.52 11.34
C GLU A 122 12.53 -2.34 12.35
N GLN A 123 13.17 -1.17 12.34
CA GLN A 123 14.22 -0.81 13.32
C GLN A 123 13.66 -0.49 14.72
N GLY A 124 12.35 -0.61 14.93
CA GLY A 124 11.73 -0.34 16.25
C GLY A 124 11.67 1.14 16.62
N LYS A 125 11.68 2.06 15.64
CA LYS A 125 11.64 3.51 15.90
C LYS A 125 10.25 4.00 16.30
N GLY A 126 9.19 3.23 15.98
CA GLY A 126 7.81 3.61 16.32
C GLY A 126 6.78 2.73 15.64
N VAL A 127 5.53 3.16 15.77
CA VAL A 127 4.37 2.59 15.10
C VAL A 127 4.00 3.49 13.92
N ALA A 128 3.72 2.91 12.74
CA ALA A 128 3.23 3.65 11.59
C ALA A 128 1.92 3.07 11.08
N LEU A 129 1.13 3.90 10.40
CA LEU A 129 0.08 3.40 9.54
C LEU A 129 0.69 2.89 8.23
N ALA A 130 0.28 1.71 7.80
CA ALA A 130 0.79 1.11 6.59
C ALA A 130 -0.33 0.51 5.72
N ARG A 131 -0.13 0.56 4.41
CA ARG A 131 -0.99 -0.09 3.44
C ARG A 131 -0.73 -1.58 3.40
N TRP A 132 -1.79 -2.38 3.39
CA TRP A 132 -1.73 -3.84 3.33
C TRP A 132 -0.83 -4.35 2.20
N SER A 133 -0.98 -3.79 0.99
CA SER A 133 -0.21 -4.22 -0.18
C SER A 133 1.31 -4.05 -0.03
N LEU A 134 1.75 -3.16 0.88
CA LEU A 134 3.16 -2.88 1.12
C LEU A 134 3.76 -3.74 2.23
N VAL A 135 2.94 -4.24 3.18
CA VAL A 135 3.43 -4.89 4.40
C VAL A 135 3.03 -6.35 4.54
N ALA A 136 2.22 -6.89 3.63
CA ALA A 136 1.72 -8.27 3.72
C ALA A 136 2.86 -9.30 3.83
N ALA A 137 3.94 -9.12 3.06
CA ALA A 137 5.11 -10.01 3.11
C ALA A 137 5.88 -9.88 4.42
N GLU A 138 6.01 -8.67 4.96
CA GLU A 138 6.71 -8.37 6.21
C GLU A 138 5.95 -8.96 7.41
N LEU A 139 4.61 -8.87 7.38
CA LEU A 139 3.74 -9.49 8.38
C LEU A 139 3.81 -11.02 8.32
N ALA A 140 3.74 -11.60 7.12
CA ALA A 140 3.86 -13.05 6.92
C ALA A 140 5.21 -13.59 7.39
N ALA A 141 6.29 -12.80 7.22
CA ALA A 141 7.64 -13.14 7.68
C ALA A 141 7.88 -12.85 9.18
N GLY A 142 6.92 -12.24 9.88
CA GLY A 142 7.04 -11.87 11.29
C GLY A 142 8.01 -10.71 11.58
N ARG A 143 8.47 -9.99 10.55
CA ARG A 143 9.30 -8.78 10.75
C ARG A 143 8.50 -7.61 11.25
N LEU A 144 7.23 -7.54 10.85
CA LEU A 144 6.25 -6.61 11.37
C LEU A 144 5.09 -7.36 12.01
N VAL A 145 4.38 -6.68 12.89
CA VAL A 145 3.13 -7.15 13.50
C VAL A 145 2.07 -6.06 13.45
N ARG A 146 0.82 -6.47 13.48
CA ARG A 146 -0.33 -5.58 13.65
C ARG A 146 -0.66 -5.53 15.15
N PRO A 147 -0.36 -4.42 15.84
CA PRO A 147 -0.60 -4.34 17.27
C PRO A 147 -2.08 -4.20 17.63
N MET A 148 -2.89 -3.72 16.70
CA MET A 148 -4.32 -3.47 16.92
C MET A 148 -5.14 -3.66 15.65
N MET A 149 -6.39 -4.06 15.81
CA MET A 149 -7.49 -4.04 14.85
C MET A 149 -8.35 -2.79 15.08
N PRO A 150 -9.15 -2.30 14.12
CA PRO A 150 -9.41 -2.86 12.79
C PRO A 150 -8.47 -2.35 11.69
N SER A 151 -8.62 -2.94 10.48
CA SER A 151 -8.15 -2.33 9.23
C SER A 151 -9.20 -1.35 8.71
N VAL A 152 -8.76 -0.24 8.11
CA VAL A 152 -9.64 0.73 7.45
C VAL A 152 -9.43 0.63 5.94
N GLN A 153 -10.47 0.21 5.22
CA GLN A 153 -10.46 0.17 3.76
C GLN A 153 -10.34 1.58 3.20
N GLN A 154 -9.56 1.73 2.15
CA GLN A 154 -9.32 3.03 1.51
C GLN A 154 -10.24 3.22 0.31
N HIS A 155 -10.63 4.47 0.01
CA HIS A 155 -11.29 4.82 -1.26
C HIS A 155 -10.38 4.58 -2.45
N ASN A 156 -9.10 4.91 -2.28
CA ASN A 156 -8.09 4.63 -3.28
C ASN A 156 -7.81 3.13 -3.38
N ALA A 157 -7.55 2.70 -4.60
CA ALA A 157 -7.22 1.32 -4.93
C ALA A 157 -6.09 1.28 -5.97
N TRP A 158 -5.61 0.10 -6.28
CA TRP A 158 -4.64 -0.12 -7.35
C TRP A 158 -5.35 -0.38 -8.66
N PHE A 159 -4.93 0.29 -9.72
CA PHE A 159 -5.52 0.19 -11.06
C PHE A 159 -4.45 -0.05 -12.12
N LEU A 160 -4.81 -0.85 -13.13
CA LEU A 160 -4.17 -0.82 -14.43
C LEU A 160 -4.82 0.29 -15.25
N ILE A 161 -3.99 1.18 -15.78
CA ILE A 161 -4.44 2.30 -16.62
C ILE A 161 -3.71 2.33 -17.94
N ALA A 162 -4.40 2.66 -19.01
CA ALA A 162 -3.84 2.85 -20.35
C ALA A 162 -4.81 3.62 -21.24
N PRO A 163 -4.38 4.19 -22.39
CA PRO A 163 -5.28 4.58 -23.46
C PRO A 163 -6.19 3.41 -23.86
N PRO A 164 -7.48 3.65 -24.18
CA PRO A 164 -8.45 2.59 -24.45
C PRO A 164 -7.97 1.60 -25.53
N GLU A 165 -7.32 2.09 -26.57
CA GLU A 165 -6.78 1.31 -27.70
C GLU A 165 -5.61 0.41 -27.27
N HIS A 166 -4.86 0.79 -26.25
CA HIS A 166 -3.73 -0.01 -25.75
C HIS A 166 -4.16 -1.29 -25.02
N PHE A 167 -5.39 -1.34 -24.48
CA PHE A 167 -5.89 -2.54 -23.80
C PHE A 167 -5.99 -3.76 -24.73
N SER A 168 -6.05 -3.56 -26.04
CA SER A 168 -6.06 -4.64 -27.06
C SER A 168 -4.67 -5.05 -27.54
N LEU A 169 -3.61 -4.32 -27.18
CA LEU A 169 -2.24 -4.65 -27.58
C LEU A 169 -1.81 -6.00 -26.93
N PRO A 170 -1.24 -6.95 -27.69
CA PRO A 170 -0.89 -8.27 -27.18
C PRO A 170 -0.02 -8.24 -25.90
N LYS A 171 0.94 -7.31 -25.83
CA LYS A 171 1.79 -7.11 -24.66
C LYS A 171 1.01 -6.65 -23.42
N VAL A 172 0.03 -5.76 -23.60
CA VAL A 172 -0.82 -5.28 -22.50
C VAL A 172 -1.77 -6.39 -22.06
N VAL A 173 -2.35 -7.15 -22.99
CA VAL A 173 -3.22 -8.29 -22.68
C VAL A 173 -2.48 -9.34 -21.83
N ARG A 174 -1.23 -9.70 -22.21
CA ARG A 174 -0.40 -10.66 -21.44
C ARG A 174 -0.05 -10.12 -20.05
N PHE A 175 0.39 -8.87 -19.98
CA PHE A 175 0.72 -8.23 -18.71
C PHE A 175 -0.50 -8.13 -17.79
N ARG A 176 -1.66 -7.73 -18.33
CA ARG A 176 -2.94 -7.69 -17.61
C ARG A 176 -3.35 -9.05 -17.05
N ALA A 177 -3.26 -10.12 -17.86
CA ALA A 177 -3.60 -11.47 -17.42
C ALA A 177 -2.74 -11.89 -16.21
N TRP A 178 -1.42 -11.73 -16.32
CA TRP A 178 -0.48 -12.00 -15.22
C TRP A 178 -0.78 -11.16 -13.96
N LEU A 179 -1.08 -9.86 -14.12
CA LEU A 179 -1.45 -9.00 -13.00
C LEU A 179 -2.69 -9.49 -12.26
N LEU A 180 -3.74 -9.84 -13.02
CA LEU A 180 -5.00 -10.32 -12.45
C LEU A 180 -4.80 -11.65 -11.70
N ASP A 181 -3.92 -12.52 -12.20
CA ASP A 181 -3.56 -13.76 -11.49
C ASP A 181 -2.83 -13.46 -10.19
N CYS A 182 -1.85 -12.57 -10.21
CA CYS A 182 -1.17 -12.10 -9.00
C CYS A 182 -2.15 -11.50 -7.99
N CYS A 183 -3.11 -10.71 -8.45
CA CYS A 183 -4.09 -10.05 -7.57
C CYS A 183 -5.09 -11.03 -6.95
N ARG A 184 -5.51 -12.07 -7.68
CA ARG A 184 -6.41 -13.11 -7.16
C ARG A 184 -5.79 -13.91 -6.01
N GLU A 185 -4.48 -14.11 -6.05
CA GLU A 185 -3.74 -14.79 -4.98
C GLU A 185 -3.46 -13.89 -3.76
N PHE A 186 -3.65 -12.57 -3.91
CA PHE A 186 -3.40 -11.61 -2.85
C PHE A 186 -4.66 -11.39 -2.01
N ALA A 187 -4.83 -12.22 -0.99
CA ALA A 187 -5.98 -12.15 -0.09
C ALA A 187 -6.01 -10.80 0.69
N PRO A 188 -7.22 -10.29 1.02
CA PRO A 188 -7.37 -9.14 1.90
C PRO A 188 -6.82 -9.44 3.31
N PRO A 189 -6.53 -8.40 4.13
CA PRO A 189 -6.07 -8.61 5.50
C PRO A 189 -7.13 -9.34 6.32
N THR A 190 -6.69 -10.25 7.18
CA THR A 190 -7.57 -10.96 8.11
C THR A 190 -8.03 -10.06 9.25
N GLY A 191 -9.17 -10.41 9.85
CA GLY A 191 -9.75 -9.73 11.01
C GLY A 191 -10.73 -8.63 10.65
N GLU A 192 -11.09 -7.81 11.64
CA GLU A 192 -12.07 -6.74 11.48
C GLU A 192 -11.61 -5.69 10.48
N THR A 193 -12.52 -5.33 9.57
CA THR A 193 -12.32 -4.28 8.57
C THR A 193 -13.47 -3.27 8.62
N LEU A 194 -13.13 -1.99 8.57
CA LEU A 194 -14.10 -0.90 8.44
C LEU A 194 -14.15 -0.45 6.97
N ALA A 195 -15.37 -0.22 6.47
CA ALA A 195 -15.58 0.33 5.13
C ALA A 195 -14.92 1.70 4.97
N PRO A 196 -14.62 2.16 3.74
CA PRO A 196 -14.16 3.53 3.51
C PRO A 196 -15.26 4.54 3.88
N GLU A 197 -14.86 5.82 4.13
CA GLU A 197 -15.83 6.92 4.38
C GLU A 197 -16.70 7.21 3.19
#